data_9b429651b88661e9eadc86da332df9b8
#
_entry.id   9b429651b88661e9eadc86da332df9b8
#
_cell.length_a   1.000
_cell.length_b   1.000
_cell.length_c   1.000
_cell.angle_alpha   90.00
_cell.angle_beta   90.00
_cell.angle_gamma   90.00
#
_symmetry.space_group_name_H-M   'P 1'
#
loop_
_entity.id
_entity.type
_entity.pdbx_description
1 polymer ?
#
loop_
_entity_poly.entity_id
_entity_poly.type
_entity_poly.pdbx_seq_one_letter_code
_entity_poly.pdbx_strand_id
1 'polypeptide(L)'
;MLTEYHCHILPGIDDGSENTEMSLKMVEMMQAQGVERIVATPHFYAHREKSIADYLRKRQEAFEQIRDSAAVKEIRLGAEVAIEHGISELPGIEKLAVEGTRIILLELPYREYSEWMSEEIYNISAEYKLKVMLAHVHRYLAYYTKEQIETILSTKAILQLNNEAFASWKEKKLARRVISEYERFAFGSDAHNLTDRKPNWDLLQKKVKPEAISVSNEILERYTR
;
A
#
# COMPACT_ATOMS: atom_id res chain seq x y z
N MET A 1 -10.71 -5.25 13.83
CA MET A 1 -9.95 -6.13 12.91
C MET A 1 -8.71 -5.37 12.47
N LEU A 2 -7.50 -5.85 12.81
CA LEU A 2 -6.26 -5.19 12.40
C LEU A 2 -5.99 -5.49 10.92
N THR A 3 -5.80 -4.44 10.11
CA THR A 3 -5.68 -4.55 8.66
C THR A 3 -4.29 -4.11 8.19
N GLU A 4 -3.58 -5.00 7.51
CA GLU A 4 -2.38 -4.71 6.74
C GLU A 4 -2.77 -4.12 5.38
N TYR A 5 -2.35 -2.88 5.08
CA TYR A 5 -2.73 -2.20 3.84
C TYR A 5 -1.69 -2.24 2.74
N HIS A 6 -0.47 -2.68 3.05
CA HIS A 6 0.64 -2.65 2.09
C HIS A 6 1.66 -3.74 2.41
N CYS A 7 1.70 -4.79 1.60
CA CYS A 7 2.69 -5.86 1.72
C CYS A 7 2.83 -6.69 0.44
N HIS A 8 3.98 -7.33 0.27
CA HIS A 8 4.39 -8.10 -0.90
C HIS A 8 4.49 -9.59 -0.56
N ILE A 9 3.35 -10.14 -0.12
CA ILE A 9 3.26 -11.54 0.33
C ILE A 9 3.00 -12.56 -0.79
N LEU A 10 2.68 -12.11 -2.02
CA LEU A 10 2.36 -13.05 -3.10
C LEU A 10 3.65 -13.67 -3.66
N PRO A 11 3.74 -15.01 -3.79
CA PRO A 11 4.99 -15.68 -4.11
C PRO A 11 5.44 -15.43 -5.55
N GLY A 12 6.69 -14.98 -5.73
CA GLY A 12 7.39 -14.92 -7.02
C GLY A 12 6.80 -13.97 -8.06
N ILE A 13 6.00 -12.97 -7.66
CA ILE A 13 5.40 -12.01 -8.59
C ILE A 13 6.23 -10.72 -8.72
N ASP A 14 6.90 -10.32 -7.66
CA ASP A 14 7.73 -9.09 -7.57
C ASP A 14 8.99 -9.35 -6.71
N ASP A 15 9.58 -8.30 -6.14
CA ASP A 15 10.74 -8.38 -5.24
C ASP A 15 10.38 -8.69 -3.78
N GLY A 16 9.12 -9.03 -3.51
CA GLY A 16 8.65 -9.49 -2.21
C GLY A 16 8.94 -10.96 -1.94
N SER A 17 7.93 -11.71 -1.53
CA SER A 17 8.08 -13.13 -1.22
C SER A 17 8.56 -13.94 -2.43
N GLU A 18 9.67 -14.66 -2.27
CA GLU A 18 10.28 -15.46 -3.34
C GLU A 18 9.48 -16.74 -3.67
N ASN A 19 8.76 -17.29 -2.69
CA ASN A 19 8.08 -18.59 -2.81
C ASN A 19 6.96 -18.75 -1.78
N THR A 20 6.15 -19.78 -1.96
CA THR A 20 4.99 -20.10 -1.11
C THR A 20 5.35 -20.26 0.37
N GLU A 21 6.49 -20.89 0.68
CA GLU A 21 6.92 -21.09 2.08
C GLU A 21 7.19 -19.76 2.77
N MET A 22 7.91 -18.84 2.10
CA MET A 22 8.17 -17.49 2.60
C MET A 22 6.87 -16.71 2.78
N SER A 23 5.97 -16.77 1.80
CA SER A 23 4.65 -16.13 1.84
C SER A 23 3.86 -16.53 3.09
N LEU A 24 3.75 -17.83 3.33
CA LEU A 24 3.01 -18.37 4.48
C LEU A 24 3.66 -17.96 5.80
N LYS A 25 4.98 -17.97 5.91
CA LYS A 25 5.69 -17.49 7.10
C LYS A 25 5.49 -15.99 7.34
N MET A 26 5.45 -15.16 6.29
CA MET A 26 5.13 -13.74 6.42
C MET A 26 3.70 -13.53 6.94
N VAL A 27 2.73 -14.30 6.42
CA VAL A 27 1.33 -14.27 6.88
C VAL A 27 1.23 -14.73 8.35
N GLU A 28 1.90 -15.81 8.72
CA GLU A 28 1.96 -16.29 10.12
C GLU A 28 2.54 -15.22 11.07
N MET A 29 3.62 -14.54 10.65
CA MET A 29 4.20 -13.45 11.43
C MET A 29 3.23 -12.28 11.60
N MET A 30 2.49 -11.90 10.55
CA MET A 30 1.46 -10.86 10.62
C MET A 30 0.34 -11.28 11.57
N GLN A 31 -0.15 -12.51 11.45
CA GLN A 31 -1.18 -13.06 12.32
C GLN A 31 -0.74 -13.08 13.79
N ALA A 32 0.49 -13.53 14.07
CA ALA A 32 1.05 -13.54 15.41
C ALA A 32 1.15 -12.13 16.02
N GLN A 33 1.22 -11.09 15.20
CA GLN A 33 1.20 -9.68 15.59
C GLN A 33 -0.24 -9.10 15.62
N GLY A 34 -1.26 -9.92 15.43
CA GLY A 34 -2.67 -9.55 15.55
C GLY A 34 -3.34 -9.09 14.26
N VAL A 35 -2.67 -9.18 13.09
CA VAL A 35 -3.27 -8.88 11.80
C VAL A 35 -4.31 -9.95 11.46
N GLU A 36 -5.50 -9.51 11.08
CA GLU A 36 -6.61 -10.39 10.74
C GLU A 36 -7.02 -10.25 9.26
N ARG A 37 -6.70 -9.11 8.62
CA ARG A 37 -6.95 -8.83 7.21
C ARG A 37 -5.68 -8.32 6.56
N ILE A 38 -5.39 -8.82 5.36
CA ILE A 38 -4.23 -8.41 4.55
C ILE A 38 -4.72 -7.89 3.20
N VAL A 39 -4.19 -6.74 2.77
CA VAL A 39 -4.25 -6.28 1.40
C VAL A 39 -2.89 -6.59 0.76
N ALA A 40 -2.85 -7.60 -0.09
CA ALA A 40 -1.65 -7.97 -0.83
C ALA A 40 -1.50 -7.01 -2.03
N THR A 41 -0.41 -6.28 -2.07
CA THR A 41 -0.15 -5.19 -3.02
C THR A 41 1.14 -5.38 -3.80
N PRO A 42 1.30 -6.46 -4.58
CA PRO A 42 2.50 -6.62 -5.37
C PRO A 42 2.69 -5.46 -6.34
N HIS A 43 3.95 -5.15 -6.67
CA HIS A 43 4.28 -4.08 -7.60
C HIS A 43 3.63 -4.26 -8.97
N PHE A 44 3.15 -3.14 -9.53
CA PHE A 44 2.75 -3.01 -10.92
C PHE A 44 3.53 -1.87 -11.59
N TYR A 45 4.37 -2.22 -12.57
CA TYR A 45 5.11 -1.29 -13.42
C TYR A 45 4.59 -1.41 -14.85
N ALA A 46 3.94 -0.35 -15.37
CA ALA A 46 3.31 -0.40 -16.71
C ALA A 46 4.32 -0.74 -17.82
N HIS A 47 5.56 -0.22 -17.71
CA HIS A 47 6.62 -0.48 -18.70
C HIS A 47 7.19 -1.92 -18.66
N ARG A 48 6.88 -2.72 -17.63
CA ARG A 48 7.35 -4.11 -17.48
C ARG A 48 6.30 -5.14 -17.82
N GLU A 49 5.03 -4.76 -17.76
CA GLU A 49 3.91 -5.66 -17.96
C GLU A 49 3.39 -5.61 -19.41
N LYS A 50 2.99 -6.76 -19.96
CA LYS A 50 2.40 -6.82 -21.29
C LYS A 50 1.02 -6.16 -21.33
N SER A 51 0.26 -6.31 -20.27
CA SER A 51 -1.06 -5.71 -20.08
C SER A 51 -1.51 -5.87 -18.62
N ILE A 52 -2.49 -5.07 -18.21
CA ILE A 52 -3.15 -5.25 -16.91
C ILE A 52 -3.78 -6.65 -16.81
N ALA A 53 -4.38 -7.17 -17.87
CA ALA A 53 -4.98 -8.50 -17.84
C ALA A 53 -3.94 -9.62 -17.57
N ASP A 54 -2.74 -9.51 -18.15
CA ASP A 54 -1.66 -10.46 -17.89
C ASP A 54 -1.16 -10.37 -16.44
N TYR A 55 -0.97 -9.15 -15.93
CA TYR A 55 -0.61 -8.94 -14.53
C TYR A 55 -1.65 -9.51 -13.56
N LEU A 56 -2.94 -9.24 -13.79
CA LEU A 56 -4.02 -9.75 -12.94
C LEU A 56 -4.06 -11.29 -12.93
N ARG A 57 -3.80 -11.92 -14.08
CA ARG A 57 -3.69 -13.39 -14.16
C ARG A 57 -2.53 -13.89 -13.30
N LYS A 58 -1.32 -13.31 -13.45
CA LYS A 58 -0.14 -13.66 -12.63
C LYS A 58 -0.41 -13.47 -11.13
N ARG A 59 -1.03 -12.36 -10.77
CA ARG A 59 -1.41 -12.05 -9.38
C ARG A 59 -2.35 -13.10 -8.80
N GLN A 60 -3.36 -13.48 -9.57
CA GLN A 60 -4.30 -14.53 -9.17
C GLN A 60 -3.62 -15.89 -9.02
N GLU A 61 -2.77 -16.28 -9.99
CA GLU A 61 -2.01 -17.54 -9.94
C GLU A 61 -1.07 -17.59 -8.72
N ALA A 62 -0.44 -16.48 -8.37
CA ALA A 62 0.39 -16.39 -7.16
C ALA A 62 -0.46 -16.51 -5.88
N PHE A 63 -1.62 -15.85 -5.83
CA PHE A 63 -2.54 -15.94 -4.69
C PHE A 63 -3.08 -17.36 -4.47
N GLU A 64 -3.45 -18.08 -5.54
CA GLU A 64 -3.94 -19.45 -5.45
C GLU A 64 -2.96 -20.42 -4.75
N GLN A 65 -1.66 -20.12 -4.79
CA GLN A 65 -0.64 -20.94 -4.11
C GLN A 65 -0.70 -20.84 -2.58
N ILE A 66 -1.29 -19.78 -2.04
CA ILE A 66 -1.33 -19.53 -0.58
C ILE A 66 -2.75 -19.47 -0.02
N ARG A 67 -3.77 -19.33 -0.87
CA ARG A 67 -5.16 -19.03 -0.47
C ARG A 67 -5.69 -19.96 0.64
N ASP A 68 -5.53 -21.26 0.44
CA ASP A 68 -6.13 -22.29 1.30
C ASP A 68 -5.27 -22.59 2.55
N SER A 69 -4.03 -22.11 2.57
CA SER A 69 -3.06 -22.35 3.64
C SER A 69 -2.77 -21.10 4.50
N ALA A 70 -3.23 -19.94 4.06
CA ALA A 70 -2.97 -18.69 4.78
C ALA A 70 -3.77 -18.62 6.09
N ALA A 71 -3.08 -18.30 7.17
CA ALA A 71 -3.63 -18.34 8.54
C ALA A 71 -4.42 -17.09 8.96
N VAL A 72 -4.75 -16.17 8.04
CA VAL A 72 -5.53 -14.94 8.31
C VAL A 72 -6.98 -15.08 7.88
N LYS A 73 -7.85 -14.25 8.43
CA LYS A 73 -9.30 -14.31 8.12
C LYS A 73 -9.61 -13.89 6.69
N GLU A 74 -8.86 -12.92 6.15
CA GLU A 74 -9.15 -12.33 4.85
C GLU A 74 -7.87 -11.86 4.18
N ILE A 75 -7.70 -12.19 2.89
CA ILE A 75 -6.72 -11.58 2.00
C ILE A 75 -7.48 -10.95 0.83
N ARG A 76 -7.26 -9.66 0.60
CA ARG A 76 -7.74 -8.94 -0.58
C ARG A 76 -6.57 -8.65 -1.51
N LEU A 77 -6.81 -8.79 -2.81
CA LEU A 77 -5.80 -8.49 -3.81
C LEU A 77 -5.91 -7.02 -4.23
N GLY A 78 -4.78 -6.34 -4.23
CA GLY A 78 -4.57 -5.01 -4.77
C GLY A 78 -3.36 -4.99 -5.69
N ALA A 79 -2.78 -3.83 -5.88
CA ALA A 79 -1.48 -3.63 -6.51
C ALA A 79 -0.87 -2.34 -5.97
N GLU A 80 0.45 -2.31 -5.79
CA GLU A 80 1.20 -1.07 -5.66
C GLU A 80 1.58 -0.59 -7.05
N VAL A 81 0.84 0.40 -7.54
CA VAL A 81 0.97 0.91 -8.91
C VAL A 81 1.98 2.04 -8.95
N ALA A 82 3.09 1.82 -9.63
CA ALA A 82 4.07 2.88 -9.86
C ALA A 82 3.47 3.97 -10.77
N ILE A 83 3.59 5.23 -10.36
CA ILE A 83 3.19 6.36 -11.20
C ILE A 83 4.22 6.55 -12.30
N GLU A 84 3.76 6.37 -13.53
CA GLU A 84 4.49 6.57 -14.78
C GLU A 84 3.71 7.53 -15.67
N HIS A 85 4.37 8.20 -16.63
CA HIS A 85 3.67 9.04 -17.60
C HIS A 85 2.62 8.24 -18.39
N GLY A 86 1.39 8.75 -18.43
CA GLY A 86 0.28 8.11 -19.13
C GLY A 86 -0.35 6.92 -18.38
N ILE A 87 -0.01 6.71 -17.13
CA ILE A 87 -0.59 5.60 -16.32
C ILE A 87 -2.11 5.74 -16.19
N SER A 88 -2.63 6.97 -16.13
CA SER A 88 -4.07 7.22 -16.06
C SER A 88 -4.82 6.84 -17.33
N GLU A 89 -4.13 6.78 -18.47
CA GLU A 89 -4.71 6.39 -19.76
C GLU A 89 -4.67 4.87 -20.00
N LEU A 90 -4.05 4.11 -19.09
CA LEU A 90 -3.86 2.67 -19.28
C LEU A 90 -5.18 1.91 -19.18
N PRO A 91 -5.63 1.23 -20.26
CA PRO A 91 -6.92 0.55 -20.26
C PRO A 91 -7.03 -0.50 -19.16
N GLY A 92 -8.03 -0.38 -18.29
CA GLY A 92 -8.29 -1.32 -17.21
C GLY A 92 -7.57 -1.00 -15.90
N ILE A 93 -6.97 0.20 -15.76
CA ILE A 93 -6.28 0.61 -14.51
C ILE A 93 -7.18 0.48 -13.29
N GLU A 94 -8.49 0.65 -13.43
CA GLU A 94 -9.47 0.51 -12.35
C GLU A 94 -9.53 -0.92 -11.76
N LYS A 95 -9.00 -1.91 -12.47
CA LYS A 95 -8.92 -3.31 -12.02
C LYS A 95 -7.73 -3.57 -11.08
N LEU A 96 -6.81 -2.60 -10.99
CA LEU A 96 -5.70 -2.64 -10.03
C LEU A 96 -6.11 -2.19 -8.62
N ALA A 97 -7.32 -1.63 -8.48
CA ALA A 97 -7.88 -1.27 -7.18
C ALA A 97 -8.01 -2.51 -6.28
N VAL A 98 -7.93 -2.28 -4.98
CA VAL A 98 -8.14 -3.30 -3.94
C VAL A 98 -9.52 -3.93 -4.10
N GLU A 99 -9.58 -5.24 -4.15
CA GLU A 99 -10.80 -6.02 -4.35
C GLU A 99 -11.94 -5.60 -3.42
N GLY A 100 -13.13 -5.44 -3.99
CA GLY A 100 -14.33 -5.02 -3.26
C GLY A 100 -14.35 -3.54 -2.87
N THR A 101 -13.34 -2.75 -3.26
CA THR A 101 -13.26 -1.32 -2.94
C THR A 101 -13.01 -0.44 -4.18
N ARG A 102 -12.99 0.87 -3.96
CA ARG A 102 -12.53 1.85 -4.95
C ARG A 102 -11.12 2.36 -4.66
N ILE A 103 -10.38 1.73 -3.76
CA ILE A 103 -9.04 2.16 -3.36
C ILE A 103 -8.01 1.64 -4.35
N ILE A 104 -7.17 2.52 -4.88
CA ILE A 104 -5.96 2.17 -5.64
C ILE A 104 -4.73 2.70 -4.92
N LEU A 105 -3.73 1.84 -4.67
CA LEU A 105 -2.46 2.22 -4.05
C LEU A 105 -1.50 2.66 -5.14
N LEU A 106 -1.01 3.90 -5.04
CA LEU A 106 -0.09 4.50 -6.01
C LEU A 106 1.24 4.83 -5.34
N GLU A 107 2.33 4.43 -5.97
CA GLU A 107 3.70 4.78 -5.57
C GLU A 107 4.24 5.91 -6.42
N LEU A 108 4.67 7.02 -5.77
CA LEU A 108 5.37 8.11 -6.44
C LEU A 108 6.84 7.74 -6.71
N PRO A 109 7.42 8.21 -7.83
CA PRO A 109 8.84 7.96 -8.13
C PRO A 109 9.78 8.53 -7.06
N TYR A 110 10.83 7.80 -6.72
CA TYR A 110 11.93 8.24 -5.83
C TYR A 110 12.93 9.15 -6.57
N ARG A 111 12.41 10.22 -7.14
CA ARG A 111 13.16 11.26 -7.84
C ARG A 111 12.43 12.59 -7.67
N GLU A 112 12.98 13.69 -8.18
CA GLU A 112 12.37 15.00 -8.09
C GLU A 112 10.89 14.99 -8.50
N TYR A 113 10.04 15.59 -7.66
CA TYR A 113 8.62 15.71 -7.90
C TYR A 113 8.31 16.62 -9.09
N SER A 114 7.35 16.23 -9.89
CA SER A 114 6.91 16.99 -11.07
C SER A 114 5.39 17.09 -11.14
N GLU A 115 4.87 18.16 -11.71
CA GLU A 115 3.43 18.42 -11.82
C GLU A 115 2.63 17.31 -12.50
N TRP A 116 3.23 16.66 -13.51
CA TRP A 116 2.57 15.54 -14.21
C TRP A 116 2.17 14.40 -13.24
N MET A 117 2.91 14.21 -12.14
CA MET A 117 2.54 13.20 -11.13
C MET A 117 1.22 13.54 -10.46
N SER A 118 0.98 14.83 -10.17
CA SER A 118 -0.31 15.29 -9.66
C SER A 118 -1.43 15.13 -10.68
N GLU A 119 -1.13 15.37 -11.95
CA GLU A 119 -2.10 15.20 -13.05
C GLU A 119 -2.52 13.74 -13.18
N GLU A 120 -1.57 12.79 -13.18
CA GLU A 120 -1.87 11.35 -13.20
C GLU A 120 -2.75 10.93 -12.01
N ILE A 121 -2.40 11.36 -10.78
CA ILE A 121 -3.19 11.10 -9.57
C ILE A 121 -4.62 11.65 -9.71
N TYR A 122 -4.73 12.90 -10.19
CA TYR A 122 -6.02 13.55 -10.39
C TYR A 122 -6.87 12.81 -11.43
N ASN A 123 -6.29 12.48 -12.59
CA ASN A 123 -6.97 11.80 -13.69
C ASN A 123 -7.47 10.42 -13.25
N ILE A 124 -6.63 9.61 -12.59
CA ILE A 124 -7.04 8.31 -12.05
C ILE A 124 -8.24 8.47 -11.10
N SER A 125 -8.18 9.46 -10.21
CA SER A 125 -9.27 9.69 -9.26
C SER A 125 -10.55 10.18 -9.94
N ALA A 126 -10.44 11.11 -10.88
CA ALA A 126 -11.59 11.76 -11.51
C ALA A 126 -12.29 10.87 -12.55
N GLU A 127 -11.52 10.25 -13.44
CA GLU A 127 -12.07 9.47 -14.56
C GLU A 127 -12.64 8.13 -14.09
N TYR A 128 -11.90 7.42 -13.22
CA TYR A 128 -12.33 6.09 -12.77
C TYR A 128 -13.11 6.11 -11.45
N LYS A 129 -13.32 7.29 -10.85
CA LYS A 129 -13.97 7.45 -9.53
C LYS A 129 -13.28 6.62 -8.44
N LEU A 130 -11.96 6.47 -8.56
CA LEU A 130 -11.15 5.75 -7.60
C LEU A 130 -10.73 6.67 -6.44
N LYS A 131 -10.55 6.06 -5.28
CA LYS A 131 -9.94 6.70 -4.12
C LYS A 131 -8.46 6.35 -4.09
N VAL A 132 -7.64 7.32 -4.41
CA VAL A 132 -6.19 7.15 -4.36
C VAL A 132 -5.71 6.98 -2.92
N MET A 133 -4.87 6.01 -2.69
CA MET A 133 -4.01 5.83 -1.52
C MET A 133 -2.56 6.02 -1.98
N LEU A 134 -1.82 6.95 -1.38
CA LEU A 134 -0.41 7.17 -1.68
C LEU A 134 0.45 6.32 -0.75
N ALA A 135 1.28 5.46 -1.34
CA ALA A 135 2.15 4.55 -0.63
C ALA A 135 3.22 5.31 0.18
N HIS A 136 3.55 4.79 1.35
CA HIS A 136 4.66 5.19 2.24
C HIS A 136 5.08 6.66 2.16
N VAL A 137 4.13 7.60 2.32
CA VAL A 137 4.34 9.05 2.11
C VAL A 137 5.52 9.63 2.92
N HIS A 138 5.93 8.98 4.00
CA HIS A 138 7.08 9.36 4.82
C HIS A 138 8.43 9.20 4.12
N ARG A 139 8.55 8.23 3.17
CA ARG A 139 9.79 7.99 2.41
C ARG A 139 10.13 9.13 1.46
N TYR A 140 9.13 9.88 1.01
CA TYR A 140 9.35 11.00 0.11
C TYR A 140 10.09 12.17 0.75
N LEU A 141 10.22 12.22 2.09
CA LEU A 141 11.07 13.18 2.80
C LEU A 141 12.56 13.13 2.38
N ALA A 142 13.01 12.03 1.78
CA ALA A 142 14.38 11.89 1.28
C ALA A 142 14.57 12.47 -0.13
N TYR A 143 13.48 12.69 -0.88
CA TYR A 143 13.53 13.00 -2.31
C TYR A 143 12.85 14.33 -2.65
N TYR A 144 11.89 14.78 -1.85
CA TYR A 144 11.02 15.90 -2.17
C TYR A 144 11.28 17.08 -1.25
N THR A 145 11.09 18.29 -1.77
CA THR A 145 11.16 19.52 -0.97
C THR A 145 10.00 19.58 0.02
N LYS A 146 10.11 20.48 0.99
CA LYS A 146 9.04 20.69 1.96
C LYS A 146 7.73 21.09 1.27
N GLU A 147 7.80 21.98 0.29
CA GLU A 147 6.64 22.45 -0.48
C GLU A 147 5.98 21.31 -1.26
N GLN A 148 6.77 20.42 -1.85
CA GLN A 148 6.28 19.24 -2.55
C GLN A 148 5.60 18.24 -1.60
N ILE A 149 6.15 18.04 -0.41
CA ILE A 149 5.50 17.23 0.64
C ILE A 149 4.15 17.87 1.05
N GLU A 150 4.09 19.19 1.23
CA GLU A 150 2.83 19.88 1.53
C GLU A 150 1.79 19.70 0.40
N THR A 151 2.22 19.73 -0.85
CA THR A 151 1.36 19.44 -2.00
C THR A 151 0.76 18.04 -1.90
N ILE A 152 1.58 17.01 -1.63
CA ILE A 152 1.13 15.62 -1.45
C ILE A 152 0.14 15.51 -0.30
N LEU A 153 0.45 16.08 0.86
CA LEU A 153 -0.41 16.03 2.04
C LEU A 153 -1.74 16.75 1.84
N SER A 154 -1.77 17.81 1.01
CA SER A 154 -2.97 18.57 0.70
C SER A 154 -3.92 17.85 -0.27
N THR A 155 -3.49 16.81 -0.96
CA THR A 155 -4.34 16.00 -1.82
C THR A 155 -5.48 15.37 -1.03
N LYS A 156 -6.54 14.94 -1.70
CA LYS A 156 -7.64 14.16 -1.08
C LYS A 156 -7.30 12.67 -0.95
N ALA A 157 -6.07 12.26 -1.24
CA ALA A 157 -5.64 10.87 -1.16
C ALA A 157 -5.64 10.34 0.28
N ILE A 158 -5.73 9.04 0.44
CA ILE A 158 -5.41 8.35 1.69
C ILE A 158 -3.88 8.32 1.79
N LEU A 159 -3.34 8.70 2.94
CA LEU A 159 -1.89 8.77 3.18
C LEU A 159 -1.44 7.46 3.86
N GLN A 160 -0.82 6.56 3.10
CA GLN A 160 -0.32 5.33 3.69
C GLN A 160 1.05 5.57 4.33
N LEU A 161 1.21 5.04 5.53
CA LEU A 161 2.41 5.12 6.35
C LEU A 161 2.90 3.70 6.66
N ASN A 162 4.16 3.43 6.40
CA ASN A 162 4.73 2.17 6.88
C ASN A 162 4.99 2.23 8.38
N ASN A 163 4.91 1.07 9.00
CA ASN A 163 5.11 0.94 10.45
C ASN A 163 6.51 1.38 10.88
N GLU A 164 7.54 1.19 10.04
CA GLU A 164 8.92 1.63 10.31
C GLU A 164 9.10 3.14 10.37
N ALA A 165 8.18 3.94 9.84
CA ALA A 165 8.20 5.41 9.95
C ALA A 165 8.31 5.89 11.41
N PHE A 166 7.84 5.08 12.35
CA PHE A 166 7.90 5.40 13.78
C PHE A 166 9.25 5.05 14.44
N ALA A 167 10.18 4.42 13.74
CA ALA A 167 11.55 4.17 14.19
C ALA A 167 12.49 5.35 13.88
N SER A 168 12.30 6.06 12.76
CA SER A 168 13.08 7.22 12.34
C SER A 168 12.57 8.51 12.97
N TRP A 169 13.47 9.41 13.43
CA TRP A 169 13.06 10.68 14.03
C TRP A 169 12.36 11.63 13.04
N LYS A 170 12.89 11.74 11.82
CA LYS A 170 12.32 12.61 10.77
C LYS A 170 10.96 12.09 10.28
N GLU A 171 10.91 10.82 9.94
CA GLU A 171 9.71 10.19 9.41
C GLU A 171 8.60 10.14 10.47
N LYS A 172 8.95 9.83 11.73
CA LYS A 172 8.00 9.85 12.83
C LYS A 172 7.35 11.22 13.04
N LYS A 173 8.09 12.32 12.80
CA LYS A 173 7.51 13.68 12.89
C LYS A 173 6.41 13.86 11.85
N LEU A 174 6.65 13.45 10.59
CA LEU A 174 5.65 13.50 9.54
C LEU A 174 4.48 12.54 9.84
N ALA A 175 4.77 11.30 10.21
CA ALA A 175 3.75 10.30 10.52
C ALA A 175 2.81 10.77 11.66
N ARG A 176 3.33 11.36 12.71
CA ARG A 176 2.54 11.95 13.80
C ARG A 176 1.69 13.12 13.33
N ARG A 177 2.22 13.96 12.48
CA ARG A 177 1.47 15.05 11.85
C ARG A 177 0.32 14.52 11.02
N VAL A 178 0.56 13.53 10.18
CA VAL A 178 -0.49 12.87 9.38
C VAL A 178 -1.60 12.34 10.28
N ILE A 179 -1.28 11.63 11.35
CA ILE A 179 -2.27 11.09 12.29
C ILE A 179 -3.07 12.20 12.99
N SER A 180 -2.45 13.35 13.31
CA SER A 180 -3.10 14.42 14.06
C SER A 180 -3.94 15.37 13.20
N GLU A 181 -3.60 15.53 11.92
CA GLU A 181 -4.21 16.53 11.03
C GLU A 181 -5.18 15.91 10.00
N TYR A 182 -5.11 14.58 9.77
CA TYR A 182 -5.88 13.93 8.72
C TYR A 182 -6.63 12.71 9.26
N GLU A 183 -7.87 12.52 8.78
CA GLU A 183 -8.69 11.33 9.09
C GLU A 183 -8.56 10.22 8.02
N ARG A 184 -7.74 10.46 6.99
CA ARG A 184 -7.55 9.57 5.84
C ARG A 184 -6.11 9.08 5.77
N PHE A 185 -5.77 8.20 6.66
CA PHE A 185 -4.48 7.51 6.65
C PHE A 185 -4.66 6.01 6.86
N ALA A 186 -3.69 5.23 6.41
CA ALA A 186 -3.66 3.80 6.58
C ALA A 186 -2.25 3.35 6.99
N PHE A 187 -2.15 2.26 7.76
CA PHE A 187 -0.88 1.66 8.13
C PHE A 187 -0.61 0.39 7.32
N GLY A 188 0.66 0.12 7.05
CA GLY A 188 1.11 -1.10 6.44
C GLY A 188 2.55 -1.41 6.83
N SER A 189 2.97 -2.64 6.67
CA SER A 189 4.35 -3.03 6.95
C SER A 189 5.27 -2.82 5.76
N ASP A 190 4.73 -2.85 4.55
CA ASP A 190 5.49 -2.94 3.31
C ASP A 190 6.49 -4.10 3.36
N ALA A 191 6.03 -5.22 3.96
CA ALA A 191 6.85 -6.39 4.18
C ALA A 191 7.13 -7.12 2.88
N HIS A 192 8.42 -7.46 2.65
CA HIS A 192 8.89 -8.15 1.46
C HIS A 192 9.54 -9.50 1.77
N ASN A 193 10.04 -9.70 3.00
CA ASN A 193 10.79 -10.88 3.39
C ASN A 193 10.66 -11.18 4.89
N LEU A 194 11.50 -12.09 5.39
CA LEU A 194 11.51 -12.52 6.78
C LEU A 194 12.64 -11.88 7.61
N THR A 195 13.41 -10.95 7.03
CA THR A 195 14.64 -10.39 7.63
C THR A 195 14.55 -8.88 7.85
N ASP A 196 15.08 -8.10 6.93
CA ASP A 196 15.19 -6.63 7.03
C ASP A 196 13.88 -5.89 6.70
N ARG A 197 13.06 -6.44 5.80
CA ARG A 197 11.72 -5.93 5.46
C ARG A 197 10.62 -6.91 5.91
N LYS A 198 10.74 -7.42 7.12
CA LYS A 198 9.75 -8.34 7.70
C LYS A 198 8.50 -7.62 8.24
N PRO A 199 7.38 -8.33 8.43
CA PRO A 199 6.22 -7.79 9.13
C PRO A 199 6.58 -7.20 10.49
N ASN A 200 6.11 -5.99 10.79
CA ASN A 200 6.56 -5.20 11.95
C ASN A 200 5.42 -4.46 12.68
N TRP A 201 4.25 -5.08 12.77
CA TRP A 201 3.07 -4.51 13.43
C TRP A 201 3.25 -4.32 14.94
N ASP A 202 4.07 -5.14 15.58
CA ASP A 202 4.44 -4.99 16.99
C ASP A 202 5.19 -3.67 17.25
N LEU A 203 5.94 -3.16 16.29
CA LEU A 203 6.57 -1.84 16.35
C LEU A 203 5.50 -0.74 16.35
N LEU A 204 4.52 -0.79 15.44
CA LEU A 204 3.46 0.20 15.34
C LEU A 204 2.63 0.24 16.63
N GLN A 205 2.18 -0.92 17.11
CA GLN A 205 1.34 -1.03 18.31
C GLN A 205 2.01 -0.48 19.56
N LYS A 206 3.34 -0.53 19.66
CA LYS A 206 4.11 0.09 20.75
C LYS A 206 4.25 1.61 20.64
N LYS A 207 4.05 2.19 19.47
CA LYS A 207 4.39 3.62 19.16
C LYS A 207 3.17 4.47 18.83
N VAL A 208 2.07 3.86 18.43
CA VAL A 208 0.84 4.52 17.96
C VAL A 208 -0.32 4.14 18.89
N LYS A 209 -1.17 5.11 19.18
CA LYS A 209 -2.34 4.90 20.04
C LYS A 209 -3.38 4.01 19.34
N PRO A 210 -4.11 3.15 20.08
CA PRO A 210 -5.14 2.27 19.53
C PRO A 210 -6.21 3.01 18.69
N GLU A 211 -6.57 4.23 19.08
CA GLU A 211 -7.58 5.04 18.37
C GLU A 211 -7.14 5.35 16.93
N ALA A 212 -5.87 5.68 16.71
CA ALA A 212 -5.35 5.92 15.38
C ALA A 212 -5.30 4.63 14.54
N ILE A 213 -4.96 3.51 15.16
CA ILE A 213 -5.02 2.19 14.50
C ILE A 213 -6.46 1.86 14.10
N SER A 214 -7.44 2.18 14.94
CA SER A 214 -8.85 1.99 14.63
C SER A 214 -9.31 2.80 13.42
N VAL A 215 -8.89 4.08 13.33
CA VAL A 215 -9.18 4.93 12.14
C VAL A 215 -8.63 4.31 10.87
N SER A 216 -7.39 3.81 10.90
CA SER A 216 -6.79 3.10 9.76
C SER A 216 -7.61 1.86 9.38
N ASN A 217 -8.01 1.05 10.35
CA ASN A 217 -8.74 -0.20 10.09
C ASN A 217 -10.09 -0.01 9.37
N GLU A 218 -10.70 1.19 9.47
CA GLU A 218 -11.99 1.50 8.85
C GLU A 218 -11.89 1.93 7.37
N ILE A 219 -10.68 2.12 6.84
CA ILE A 219 -10.47 2.67 5.49
C ILE A 219 -11.11 1.81 4.40
N LEU A 220 -11.01 0.48 4.47
CA LEU A 220 -11.62 -0.40 3.47
C LEU A 220 -13.14 -0.25 3.44
N GLU A 221 -13.77 -0.21 4.61
CA GLU A 221 -15.23 -0.09 4.75
C GLU A 221 -15.74 1.25 4.25
N ARG A 222 -15.00 2.34 4.46
CA ARG A 222 -15.36 3.69 3.99
C ARG A 222 -15.40 3.82 2.47
N TYR A 223 -14.68 2.96 1.75
CA TYR A 223 -14.54 3.02 0.28
C TYR A 223 -14.94 1.71 -0.41
N THR A 224 -15.77 0.88 0.20
CA THR A 224 -16.39 -0.30 -0.41
C THR A 224 -17.22 0.11 -1.65
N ARG A 225 -17.24 -0.75 -2.69
CA ARG A 225 -18.05 -0.57 -3.90
C ARG A 225 -19.50 -0.93 -3.65
#